data_61f65d92f9aa20f76f468ffe7cf0ac58
#
_entry.id   61f65d92f9aa20f76f468ffe7cf0ac58
#
_cell.length_a   1.000
_cell.length_b   1.000
_cell.length_c   1.000
_cell.angle_alpha   90.00
_cell.angle_beta   90.00
_cell.angle_gamma   90.00
#
_symmetry.space_group_name_H-M   'P 1'
#
loop_
_entity.id
_entity.type
_entity.pdbx_description
1 polymer ?
#
loop_
_entity_poly.entity_id
_entity_poly.type
_entity_poly.pdbx_seq_one_letter_code
_entity_poly.pdbx_strand_id
1 'polypeptide(L)'
;MIKILFFDIDGTLLELGKKEMHQELVDALNLVKEKGIKIFLATGRPPFVIPKFHEIEFDGILAFNGSYCYTNNELIYKNPMDKKDIKMFVDNAKKLNKAVTLAGINKMGCNFDDEVLEEYFMIANQHVHVIDEFNEFMQEEIYQMMIATTQDQDELILENTTTLKIARWWDRACDIIPCNGGKDIGIQKILNYFNFNKEEAMAFGDGG
;
A
#
# COMPACT_ATOMS: atom_id res chain seq x y z
N MET A 1 -7.54 -13.20 24.29
CA MET A 1 -8.21 -13.95 23.16
C MET A 1 -8.11 -13.09 21.93
N ILE A 2 -7.79 -13.65 20.75
CA ILE A 2 -7.69 -12.91 19.49
C ILE A 2 -9.07 -12.38 19.08
N LYS A 3 -9.12 -11.11 18.65
CA LYS A 3 -10.34 -10.40 18.23
C LYS A 3 -10.28 -9.86 16.82
N ILE A 4 -9.06 -9.71 16.26
CA ILE A 4 -8.85 -9.13 14.93
C ILE A 4 -7.64 -9.78 14.25
N LEU A 5 -7.79 -10.07 12.96
CA LEU A 5 -6.74 -10.59 12.10
C LEU A 5 -6.49 -9.63 10.93
N PHE A 6 -5.23 -9.48 10.56
CA PHE A 6 -4.78 -8.70 9.42
C PHE A 6 -4.11 -9.63 8.41
N PHE A 7 -4.48 -9.50 7.16
CA PHE A 7 -3.95 -10.33 6.07
C PHE A 7 -3.36 -9.47 4.96
N ASP A 8 -2.12 -9.75 4.60
CA ASP A 8 -1.60 -9.25 3.33
C ASP A 8 -2.31 -9.93 2.16
N ILE A 9 -2.28 -9.31 0.99
CA ILE A 9 -2.93 -9.83 -0.22
C ILE A 9 -1.94 -10.67 -1.02
N ASP A 10 -0.87 -10.04 -1.48
CA ASP A 10 0.07 -10.63 -2.44
C ASP A 10 1.02 -11.61 -1.74
N GLY A 11 1.06 -12.87 -2.19
CA GLY A 11 1.84 -13.93 -1.54
C GLY A 11 1.20 -14.51 -0.25
N THR A 12 0.06 -13.97 0.21
CA THR A 12 -0.63 -14.42 1.43
C THR A 12 -2.04 -14.91 1.15
N LEU A 13 -2.97 -14.01 0.83
CA LEU A 13 -4.34 -14.39 0.43
C LEU A 13 -4.40 -14.86 -1.02
N LEU A 14 -3.61 -14.24 -1.87
CA LEU A 14 -3.47 -14.59 -3.28
C LEU A 14 -2.06 -15.05 -3.57
N GLU A 15 -1.92 -16.20 -4.22
CA GLU A 15 -0.66 -16.55 -4.86
C GLU A 15 -0.31 -15.49 -5.92
N LEU A 16 0.98 -15.20 -6.09
CA LEU A 16 1.44 -14.23 -7.09
C LEU A 16 0.89 -14.55 -8.48
N GLY A 17 0.24 -13.56 -9.09
CA GLY A 17 -0.40 -13.68 -10.40
C GLY A 17 -1.78 -14.36 -10.41
N LYS A 18 -2.31 -14.79 -9.27
CA LYS A 18 -3.68 -15.31 -9.15
C LYS A 18 -4.66 -14.19 -8.77
N LYS A 19 -5.93 -14.41 -9.11
CA LYS A 19 -7.03 -13.46 -8.81
C LYS A 19 -8.05 -13.97 -7.80
N GLU A 20 -7.96 -15.26 -7.44
CA GLU A 20 -8.91 -15.95 -6.58
C GLU A 20 -8.17 -16.64 -5.43
N MET A 21 -8.80 -16.65 -4.26
CA MET A 21 -8.30 -17.40 -3.11
C MET A 21 -8.62 -18.90 -3.26
N HIS A 22 -7.81 -19.74 -2.63
CA HIS A 22 -8.15 -21.14 -2.50
C HIS A 22 -9.40 -21.31 -1.62
N GLN A 23 -10.30 -22.25 -2.00
CA GLN A 23 -11.56 -22.49 -1.28
C GLN A 23 -11.35 -22.81 0.20
N GLU A 24 -10.31 -23.57 0.52
CA GLU A 24 -9.96 -23.92 1.90
C GLU A 24 -9.65 -22.69 2.76
N LEU A 25 -9.01 -21.67 2.16
CA LEU A 25 -8.74 -20.40 2.84
C LEU A 25 -10.02 -19.59 3.06
N VAL A 26 -10.89 -19.54 2.04
CA VAL A 26 -12.23 -18.90 2.15
C VAL A 26 -13.04 -19.54 3.27
N ASP A 27 -13.09 -20.87 3.34
CA ASP A 27 -13.80 -21.61 4.37
C ASP A 27 -13.23 -21.31 5.77
N ALA A 28 -11.89 -21.28 5.90
CA ALA A 28 -11.23 -20.95 7.17
C ALA A 28 -11.54 -19.51 7.63
N LEU A 29 -11.51 -18.53 6.71
CA LEU A 29 -11.83 -17.14 7.02
C LEU A 29 -13.30 -16.97 7.44
N ASN A 30 -14.24 -17.69 6.80
CA ASN A 30 -15.64 -17.69 7.20
C ASN A 30 -15.82 -18.24 8.62
N LEU A 31 -15.14 -19.34 8.97
CA LEU A 31 -15.16 -19.89 10.34
C LEU A 31 -14.59 -18.90 11.37
N VAL A 32 -13.59 -18.12 11.00
CA VAL A 32 -13.05 -17.05 11.85
C VAL A 32 -14.10 -15.96 12.09
N LYS A 33 -14.81 -15.53 11.05
CA LYS A 33 -15.89 -14.53 11.17
C LYS A 33 -17.07 -15.03 12.01
N GLU A 34 -17.45 -16.30 11.88
CA GLU A 34 -18.50 -16.91 12.69
C GLU A 34 -18.19 -16.86 14.21
N LYS A 35 -16.89 -16.83 14.57
CA LYS A 35 -16.45 -16.65 15.97
C LYS A 35 -16.44 -15.17 16.42
N GLY A 36 -16.90 -14.25 15.57
CA GLY A 36 -16.93 -12.82 15.86
C GLY A 36 -15.54 -12.14 15.80
N ILE A 37 -14.55 -12.80 15.20
CA ILE A 37 -13.22 -12.23 14.99
C ILE A 37 -13.26 -11.38 13.72
N LYS A 38 -12.80 -10.14 13.82
CA LYS A 38 -12.70 -9.22 12.69
C LYS A 38 -11.55 -9.60 11.75
N ILE A 39 -11.75 -9.42 10.45
CA ILE A 39 -10.73 -9.67 9.45
C ILE A 39 -10.51 -8.41 8.61
N PHE A 40 -9.25 -8.01 8.47
CA PHE A 40 -8.81 -6.82 7.75
C PHE A 40 -7.80 -7.19 6.67
N LEU A 41 -7.90 -6.51 5.52
CA LEU A 41 -6.80 -6.50 4.54
C LEU A 41 -5.72 -5.51 4.99
N ALA A 42 -4.45 -5.86 4.78
CA ALA A 42 -3.30 -5.02 5.10
C ALA A 42 -2.31 -5.02 3.92
N THR A 43 -2.45 -4.08 3.00
CA THR A 43 -1.78 -4.10 1.70
C THR A 43 -1.04 -2.81 1.37
N GLY A 44 -0.01 -2.91 0.52
CA GLY A 44 0.60 -1.76 -0.15
C GLY A 44 -0.26 -1.20 -1.29
N ARG A 45 -1.27 -1.92 -1.75
CA ARG A 45 -2.11 -1.52 -2.88
C ARG A 45 -2.94 -0.28 -2.57
N PRO A 46 -3.14 0.62 -3.59
CA PRO A 46 -4.18 1.64 -3.56
C PRO A 46 -5.59 1.03 -3.44
N PRO A 47 -6.56 1.71 -2.80
CA PRO A 47 -7.92 1.18 -2.61
C PRO A 47 -8.61 0.70 -3.90
N PHE A 48 -8.47 1.44 -5.00
CA PHE A 48 -9.16 1.15 -6.26
C PHE A 48 -8.58 -0.04 -7.05
N VAL A 49 -7.39 -0.55 -6.69
CA VAL A 49 -6.77 -1.73 -7.31
C VAL A 49 -6.80 -2.97 -6.41
N ILE A 50 -7.44 -2.87 -5.24
CA ILE A 50 -7.66 -4.03 -4.37
C ILE A 50 -8.68 -4.96 -5.04
N PRO A 51 -8.39 -6.26 -5.18
CA PRO A 51 -9.32 -7.23 -5.75
C PRO A 51 -10.64 -7.27 -4.95
N LYS A 52 -11.74 -7.49 -5.65
CA LYS A 52 -13.01 -7.77 -5.00
C LYS A 52 -13.07 -9.26 -4.67
N PHE A 53 -13.06 -9.55 -3.38
CA PHE A 53 -13.25 -10.91 -2.88
C PHE A 53 -14.76 -11.15 -2.71
N HIS A 54 -15.36 -11.87 -3.67
CA HIS A 54 -16.82 -12.09 -3.67
C HIS A 54 -17.25 -13.14 -2.65
N GLU A 55 -16.33 -14.02 -2.25
CA GLU A 55 -16.56 -15.15 -1.37
C GLU A 55 -16.53 -14.78 0.11
N ILE A 56 -15.94 -13.61 0.43
CA ILE A 56 -15.77 -13.15 1.80
C ILE A 56 -15.80 -11.63 1.89
N GLU A 57 -16.48 -11.12 2.88
CA GLU A 57 -16.50 -9.70 3.22
C GLU A 57 -15.49 -9.39 4.33
N PHE A 58 -14.51 -8.55 4.07
CA PHE A 58 -13.59 -8.02 5.07
C PHE A 58 -14.23 -6.89 5.87
N ASP A 59 -13.93 -6.79 7.17
CA ASP A 59 -14.45 -5.75 8.06
C ASP A 59 -13.84 -4.37 7.78
N GLY A 60 -12.69 -4.34 7.10
CA GLY A 60 -12.04 -3.11 6.67
C GLY A 60 -10.70 -3.36 5.98
N ILE A 61 -10.07 -2.27 5.60
CA ILE A 61 -8.87 -2.27 4.77
C ILE A 61 -7.86 -1.26 5.32
N LEU A 62 -6.62 -1.69 5.33
CA LEU A 62 -5.42 -0.91 5.52
C LEU A 62 -4.69 -0.89 4.16
N ALA A 63 -4.79 0.21 3.44
CA ALA A 63 -4.22 0.44 2.12
C ALA A 63 -2.97 1.33 2.18
N PHE A 64 -2.22 1.44 1.07
CA PHE A 64 -1.01 2.26 0.97
C PHE A 64 -0.02 2.00 2.10
N ASN A 65 0.27 0.72 2.38
CA ASN A 65 1.15 0.35 3.50
C ASN A 65 0.76 1.00 4.84
N GLY A 66 -0.55 1.15 5.11
CA GLY A 66 -1.06 1.71 6.36
C GLY A 66 -1.32 3.22 6.36
N SER A 67 -1.11 3.91 5.24
CA SER A 67 -1.38 5.34 5.15
C SER A 67 -2.86 5.67 4.96
N TYR A 68 -3.71 4.68 4.65
CA TYR A 68 -5.16 4.87 4.52
C TYR A 68 -5.92 3.66 5.08
N CYS A 69 -6.60 3.85 6.21
CA CYS A 69 -7.31 2.78 6.92
C CYS A 69 -8.80 3.10 7.03
N TYR A 70 -9.66 2.17 6.64
CA TYR A 70 -11.10 2.37 6.64
C TYR A 70 -11.87 1.06 6.86
N THR A 71 -13.10 1.19 7.38
CA THR A 71 -14.12 0.13 7.38
C THR A 71 -15.07 0.34 6.21
N ASN A 72 -16.03 -0.55 6.03
CA ASN A 72 -17.08 -0.38 5.03
C ASN A 72 -17.94 0.89 5.26
N ASN A 73 -17.92 1.46 6.47
CA ASN A 73 -18.78 2.55 6.88
C ASN A 73 -18.06 3.90 7.04
N GLU A 74 -16.77 3.88 7.40
CA GLU A 74 -16.07 5.11 7.75
C GLU A 74 -14.55 5.04 7.61
N LEU A 75 -13.94 6.20 7.45
CA LEU A 75 -12.50 6.39 7.46
C LEU A 75 -12.00 6.38 8.92
N ILE A 76 -11.04 5.50 9.21
CA ILE A 76 -10.37 5.41 10.52
C ILE A 76 -9.14 6.32 10.58
N TYR A 77 -8.34 6.33 9.52
CA TYR A 77 -7.06 7.04 9.50
C TYR A 77 -6.63 7.35 8.08
N LYS A 78 -6.06 8.56 7.89
CA LYS A 78 -5.34 8.93 6.67
C LYS A 78 -4.05 9.66 6.99
N ASN A 79 -3.03 9.44 6.18
CA ASN A 79 -1.70 10.01 6.30
C ASN A 79 -1.14 10.34 4.90
N PRO A 80 -1.66 11.39 4.24
CA PRO A 80 -1.14 11.82 2.95
C PRO A 80 0.29 12.36 3.10
N MET A 81 1.07 12.25 2.03
CA MET A 81 2.43 12.73 1.94
C MET A 81 2.50 14.26 1.92
N ASP A 82 3.58 14.84 2.44
CA ASP A 82 3.83 16.28 2.34
C ASP A 82 4.13 16.71 0.90
N LYS A 83 3.42 17.74 0.42
CA LYS A 83 3.51 18.21 -0.97
C LYS A 83 4.90 18.76 -1.34
N LYS A 84 5.64 19.34 -0.38
CA LYS A 84 6.98 19.84 -0.62
C LYS A 84 7.95 18.69 -0.83
N ASP A 85 7.79 17.63 -0.02
CA ASP A 85 8.62 16.44 -0.12
C ASP A 85 8.28 15.62 -1.38
N ILE A 86 7.00 15.54 -1.79
CA ILE A 86 6.62 14.96 -3.09
C ILE A 86 7.35 15.68 -4.23
N LYS A 87 7.30 17.03 -4.25
CA LYS A 87 7.96 17.82 -5.28
C LYS A 87 9.48 17.62 -5.26
N MET A 88 10.10 17.65 -4.08
CA MET A 88 11.55 17.43 -3.92
C MET A 88 11.96 16.05 -4.44
N PHE A 89 11.22 15.02 -4.07
CA PHE A 89 11.43 13.64 -4.52
C PHE A 89 11.34 13.53 -6.05
N VAL A 90 10.31 14.09 -6.66
CA VAL A 90 10.15 14.10 -8.13
C VAL A 90 11.29 14.84 -8.82
N ASP A 91 11.75 15.97 -8.26
CA ASP A 91 12.88 16.72 -8.78
C ASP A 91 14.19 15.90 -8.67
N ASN A 92 14.39 15.14 -7.60
CA ASN A 92 15.53 14.23 -7.43
C ASN A 92 15.48 13.05 -8.42
N ALA A 93 14.33 12.41 -8.56
CA ALA A 93 14.12 11.32 -9.51
C ALA A 93 14.42 11.79 -10.96
N LYS A 94 14.00 13.00 -11.32
CA LYS A 94 14.29 13.62 -12.61
C LYS A 94 15.78 13.78 -12.88
N LYS A 95 16.58 14.16 -11.88
CA LYS A 95 18.07 14.26 -12.01
C LYS A 95 18.70 12.90 -12.34
N LEU A 96 18.08 11.82 -11.87
CA LEU A 96 18.50 10.43 -12.12
C LEU A 96 17.85 9.83 -13.38
N ASN A 97 17.04 10.61 -14.12
CA ASN A 97 16.26 10.15 -15.26
C ASN A 97 15.37 8.94 -14.90
N LYS A 98 14.69 9.00 -13.76
CA LYS A 98 13.78 7.97 -13.25
C LYS A 98 12.35 8.46 -13.27
N ALA A 99 11.43 7.60 -13.75
CA ALA A 99 10.00 7.86 -13.66
C ALA A 99 9.50 7.72 -12.22
N VAL A 100 8.49 8.51 -11.89
CA VAL A 100 7.78 8.43 -10.62
C VAL A 100 6.31 8.18 -10.89
N THR A 101 5.73 7.19 -10.24
CA THR A 101 4.28 7.01 -10.16
C THR A 101 3.78 7.62 -8.88
N LEU A 102 2.73 8.43 -8.97
CA LEU A 102 1.96 8.95 -7.85
C LEU A 102 0.70 8.09 -7.66
N ALA A 103 0.32 7.84 -6.42
CA ALA A 103 -0.90 7.11 -6.10
C ALA A 103 -1.75 7.86 -5.06
N GLY A 104 -2.93 8.26 -5.49
CA GLY A 104 -4.03 8.81 -4.69
C GLY A 104 -5.13 7.78 -4.48
N ILE A 105 -6.22 8.17 -3.81
CA ILE A 105 -7.31 7.24 -3.44
C ILE A 105 -8.01 6.64 -4.66
N ASN A 106 -8.17 7.40 -5.74
CA ASN A 106 -9.00 7.02 -6.88
C ASN A 106 -8.23 6.79 -8.17
N LYS A 107 -6.96 7.18 -8.22
CA LYS A 107 -6.13 7.08 -9.42
C LYS A 107 -4.65 6.98 -9.08
N MET A 108 -3.88 6.46 -10.01
CA MET A 108 -2.42 6.55 -10.04
C MET A 108 -1.97 6.84 -11.46
N GLY A 109 -0.76 7.41 -11.59
CA GLY A 109 -0.19 7.71 -12.89
C GLY A 109 1.28 8.12 -12.78
N CYS A 110 2.05 7.87 -13.83
CA CYS A 110 3.46 8.21 -13.90
C CYS A 110 3.72 9.44 -14.79
N ASN A 111 4.89 10.03 -14.61
CA ASN A 111 5.30 11.21 -15.36
C ASN A 111 5.92 10.90 -16.74
N PHE A 112 6.46 9.69 -16.93
CA PHE A 112 6.93 9.17 -18.23
C PHE A 112 7.11 7.63 -18.13
N ASP A 113 7.32 6.97 -19.27
CA ASP A 113 7.47 5.52 -19.33
C ASP A 113 8.82 5.07 -18.77
N ASP A 114 8.79 3.99 -17.96
CA ASP A 114 9.98 3.33 -17.39
C ASP A 114 9.73 1.81 -17.41
N GLU A 115 10.55 1.07 -18.15
CA GLU A 115 10.39 -0.37 -18.34
C GLU A 115 10.48 -1.15 -17.01
N VAL A 116 11.37 -0.75 -16.10
CA VAL A 116 11.56 -1.43 -14.82
C VAL A 116 10.37 -1.16 -13.91
N LEU A 117 9.82 0.05 -13.97
CA LEU A 117 8.63 0.42 -13.21
C LEU A 117 7.40 -0.31 -13.74
N GLU A 118 7.29 -0.53 -15.06
CA GLU A 118 6.24 -1.37 -15.65
C GLU A 118 6.36 -2.83 -15.19
N GLU A 119 7.59 -3.41 -15.18
CA GLU A 119 7.83 -4.75 -14.64
C GLU A 119 7.36 -4.85 -13.18
N TYR A 120 7.63 -3.81 -12.37
CA TYR A 120 7.21 -3.75 -10.97
C TYR A 120 5.68 -3.86 -10.81
N PHE A 121 4.92 -3.11 -11.62
CA PHE A 121 3.46 -3.17 -11.59
C PHE A 121 2.91 -4.48 -12.15
N MET A 122 3.58 -5.07 -13.13
CA MET A 122 3.20 -6.36 -13.71
C MET A 122 3.28 -7.52 -12.72
N ILE A 123 4.13 -7.46 -11.69
CA ILE A 123 4.16 -8.46 -10.60
C ILE A 123 2.78 -8.57 -9.94
N ALA A 124 2.07 -7.46 -9.79
CA ALA A 124 0.72 -7.40 -9.23
C ALA A 124 -0.39 -7.42 -10.31
N ASN A 125 -0.09 -7.78 -11.56
CA ASN A 125 -1.02 -7.70 -12.71
C ASN A 125 -1.64 -6.31 -12.90
N GLN A 126 -0.85 -5.25 -12.73
CA GLN A 126 -1.27 -3.87 -12.89
C GLN A 126 -0.50 -3.21 -14.03
N HIS A 127 -1.10 -2.18 -14.63
CA HIS A 127 -0.46 -1.26 -15.55
C HIS A 127 -0.61 0.16 -15.03
N VAL A 128 0.42 0.96 -15.20
CA VAL A 128 0.38 2.38 -14.87
C VAL A 128 0.62 3.18 -16.14
N HIS A 129 -0.24 4.16 -16.36
CA HIS A 129 -0.17 4.99 -17.54
C HIS A 129 0.51 6.32 -17.24
N VAL A 130 1.20 6.84 -18.24
CA VAL A 130 1.67 8.23 -18.25
C VAL A 130 0.44 9.14 -18.25
N ILE A 131 0.45 10.15 -17.39
CA ILE A 131 -0.64 11.14 -17.30
C ILE A 131 -0.12 12.53 -17.62
N ASP A 132 -0.84 13.26 -18.47
CA ASP A 132 -0.46 14.61 -18.87
C ASP A 132 -0.55 15.60 -17.71
N GLU A 133 -1.54 15.41 -16.81
CA GLU A 133 -1.80 16.28 -15.65
C GLU A 133 -0.98 15.85 -14.41
N PHE A 134 0.23 15.31 -14.57
CA PHE A 134 1.04 14.83 -13.46
C PHE A 134 1.35 15.93 -12.43
N ASN A 135 1.62 17.16 -12.88
CA ASN A 135 1.92 18.28 -11.99
C ASN A 135 0.69 18.73 -11.19
N GLU A 136 -0.49 18.69 -11.78
CA GLU A 136 -1.77 18.94 -11.12
C GLU A 136 -2.05 17.83 -10.10
N PHE A 137 -1.78 16.58 -10.48
CA PHE A 137 -1.97 15.43 -9.60
C PHE A 137 -1.06 15.50 -8.35
N MET A 138 0.15 16.04 -8.44
CA MET A 138 0.99 16.30 -7.25
C MET A 138 0.33 17.24 -6.22
N GLN A 139 -0.67 18.02 -6.60
CA GLN A 139 -1.39 18.92 -5.70
C GLN A 139 -2.57 18.26 -4.98
N GLU A 140 -2.94 17.04 -5.36
CA GLU A 140 -3.96 16.24 -4.68
C GLU A 140 -3.38 15.56 -3.42
N GLU A 141 -4.20 14.78 -2.71
CA GLU A 141 -3.71 13.93 -1.61
C GLU A 141 -3.04 12.69 -2.19
N ILE A 142 -1.72 12.61 -2.12
CA ILE A 142 -0.91 11.45 -2.51
C ILE A 142 -0.53 10.68 -1.26
N TYR A 143 -0.67 9.36 -1.30
CA TYR A 143 -0.42 8.47 -0.16
C TYR A 143 0.81 7.59 -0.34
N GLN A 144 1.21 7.37 -1.58
CA GLN A 144 2.35 6.54 -1.95
C GLN A 144 2.91 7.00 -3.29
N MET A 145 4.22 6.89 -3.46
CA MET A 145 4.89 7.00 -4.74
C MET A 145 5.66 5.71 -5.02
N MET A 146 5.91 5.40 -6.28
CA MET A 146 6.71 4.25 -6.71
C MET A 146 7.77 4.72 -7.69
N ILE A 147 8.96 4.10 -7.61
CA ILE A 147 10.11 4.43 -8.43
C ILE A 147 10.97 3.19 -8.69
N ALA A 148 11.47 3.06 -9.93
CA ALA A 148 12.45 2.04 -10.29
C ALA A 148 13.85 2.48 -9.89
N THR A 149 14.34 1.99 -8.75
CA THR A 149 15.66 2.33 -8.20
C THR A 149 16.21 1.19 -7.35
N THR A 150 17.53 1.09 -7.28
CA THR A 150 18.27 0.15 -6.44
C THR A 150 18.71 0.82 -5.13
N GLN A 151 19.09 0.02 -4.15
CA GLN A 151 19.40 0.50 -2.80
C GLN A 151 20.55 1.53 -2.74
N ASP A 152 21.49 1.46 -3.66
CA ASP A 152 22.61 2.41 -3.75
C ASP A 152 22.19 3.84 -4.17
N GLN A 153 20.98 4.00 -4.69
CA GLN A 153 20.40 5.30 -5.07
C GLN A 153 19.48 5.88 -3.99
N ASP A 154 19.22 5.17 -2.91
CA ASP A 154 18.24 5.55 -1.89
C ASP A 154 18.51 6.92 -1.26
N GLU A 155 19.77 7.23 -0.94
CA GLU A 155 20.15 8.54 -0.39
C GLU A 155 19.94 9.67 -1.39
N LEU A 156 20.19 9.41 -2.69
CA LEU A 156 20.04 10.42 -3.74
C LEU A 156 18.59 10.77 -4.01
N ILE A 157 17.70 9.77 -4.05
CA ILE A 157 16.27 10.01 -4.31
C ILE A 157 15.57 10.66 -3.10
N LEU A 158 16.05 10.43 -1.88
CA LEU A 158 15.52 11.05 -0.66
C LEU A 158 16.22 12.35 -0.27
N GLU A 159 17.21 12.81 -1.05
CA GLU A 159 17.97 14.00 -0.73
C GLU A 159 17.06 15.22 -0.46
N ASN A 160 17.29 15.89 0.68
CA ASN A 160 16.50 17.04 1.15
C ASN A 160 14.99 16.79 1.38
N THR A 161 14.53 15.54 1.40
CA THR A 161 13.21 15.18 1.93
C THR A 161 13.31 14.92 3.43
N THR A 162 12.23 15.15 4.19
CA THR A 162 12.21 15.00 5.65
C THR A 162 11.12 14.12 6.18
N THR A 163 10.07 13.89 5.39
CA THR A 163 8.87 13.16 5.81
C THR A 163 8.66 11.85 5.05
N LEU A 164 9.62 11.45 4.21
CA LEU A 164 9.54 10.28 3.36
C LEU A 164 10.47 9.17 3.83
N LYS A 165 10.10 7.94 3.58
CA LYS A 165 10.96 6.75 3.69
C LYS A 165 10.67 5.75 2.59
N ILE A 166 11.63 4.85 2.35
CA ILE A 166 11.53 3.75 1.41
C ILE A 166 10.90 2.54 2.10
N ALA A 167 9.95 1.90 1.41
CA ALA A 167 9.44 0.57 1.71
C ALA A 167 9.79 -0.33 0.52
N ARG A 168 10.88 -1.09 0.64
CA ARG A 168 11.43 -1.92 -0.43
C ARG A 168 11.09 -3.38 -0.21
N TRP A 169 10.43 -4.00 -1.18
CA TRP A 169 10.17 -5.43 -1.23
C TRP A 169 10.74 -6.10 -2.49
N TRP A 170 11.17 -5.29 -3.47
CA TRP A 170 11.87 -5.73 -4.68
C TRP A 170 13.18 -4.96 -4.85
N ASP A 171 14.22 -5.60 -5.35
CA ASP A 171 15.57 -5.02 -5.43
C ASP A 171 15.72 -3.92 -6.49
N ARG A 172 14.83 -3.91 -7.51
CA ARG A 172 14.88 -2.99 -8.67
C ARG A 172 13.89 -1.84 -8.59
N ALA A 173 12.93 -1.87 -7.68
CA ALA A 173 11.98 -0.78 -7.46
C ALA A 173 11.48 -0.76 -6.01
N CYS A 174 10.88 0.34 -5.59
CA CYS A 174 10.36 0.48 -4.23
C CYS A 174 9.17 1.42 -4.16
N ASP A 175 8.40 1.25 -3.08
CA ASP A 175 7.43 2.22 -2.61
C ASP A 175 8.10 3.31 -1.79
N ILE A 176 7.61 4.53 -1.92
CA ILE A 176 7.93 5.66 -1.05
C ILE A 176 6.68 5.98 -0.26
N ILE A 177 6.81 6.01 1.05
CA ILE A 177 5.71 6.23 1.99
C ILE A 177 6.08 7.31 3.02
N PRO A 178 5.12 7.88 3.76
CA PRO A 178 5.44 8.77 4.87
C PRO A 178 6.35 8.10 5.92
N CYS A 179 7.33 8.80 6.46
CA CYS A 179 8.26 8.26 7.46
C CYS A 179 7.56 7.79 8.74
N ASN A 180 6.42 8.42 9.09
CA ASN A 180 5.52 8.04 10.18
C ASN A 180 4.39 7.10 9.72
N GLY A 181 4.52 6.45 8.56
CA GLY A 181 3.63 5.43 8.01
C GLY A 181 4.22 4.04 8.13
N GLY A 182 3.45 3.04 7.74
CA GLY A 182 3.80 1.62 7.76
C GLY A 182 2.59 0.77 8.13
N LYS A 183 2.58 -0.51 7.72
CA LYS A 183 1.48 -1.43 8.09
C LYS A 183 1.31 -1.52 9.61
N ASP A 184 2.41 -1.51 10.37
CA ASP A 184 2.42 -1.50 11.83
C ASP A 184 1.69 -0.30 12.43
N ILE A 185 1.92 0.91 11.88
CA ILE A 185 1.24 2.14 12.30
C ILE A 185 -0.24 2.07 11.97
N GLY A 186 -0.60 1.64 10.75
CA GLY A 186 -2.00 1.46 10.34
C GLY A 186 -2.74 0.45 11.23
N ILE A 187 -2.11 -0.70 11.55
CA ILE A 187 -2.64 -1.69 12.49
C ILE A 187 -2.90 -1.04 13.86
N GLN A 188 -1.94 -0.28 14.39
CA GLN A 188 -2.13 0.39 15.68
C GLN A 188 -3.30 1.38 15.66
N LYS A 189 -3.52 2.11 14.55
CA LYS A 189 -4.67 3.02 14.40
C LYS A 189 -6.00 2.25 14.41
N ILE A 190 -6.06 1.11 13.72
CA ILE A 190 -7.24 0.24 13.70
C ILE A 190 -7.50 -0.37 15.09
N LEU A 191 -6.46 -0.86 15.78
CA LEU A 191 -6.60 -1.37 17.14
C LEU A 191 -7.15 -0.32 18.11
N ASN A 192 -6.62 0.91 18.04
CA ASN A 192 -7.10 2.02 18.86
C ASN A 192 -8.56 2.37 18.56
N TYR A 193 -8.97 2.34 17.30
CA TYR A 193 -10.36 2.60 16.90
C TYR A 193 -11.33 1.58 17.52
N PHE A 194 -10.96 0.29 17.55
CA PHE A 194 -11.78 -0.76 18.16
C PHE A 194 -11.56 -0.94 19.68
N ASN A 195 -10.67 -0.18 20.30
CA ASN A 195 -10.23 -0.37 21.68
C ASN A 195 -9.71 -1.80 21.95
N PHE A 196 -8.92 -2.33 21.01
CA PHE A 196 -8.26 -3.62 21.16
C PHE A 196 -6.78 -3.44 21.55
N ASN A 197 -6.27 -4.39 22.35
CA ASN A 197 -4.86 -4.46 22.70
C ASN A 197 -4.09 -5.21 21.59
N LYS A 198 -2.78 -4.99 21.52
CA LYS A 198 -1.89 -5.65 20.55
C LYS A 198 -1.92 -7.19 20.65
N GLU A 199 -2.05 -7.70 21.89
CA GLU A 199 -2.13 -9.13 22.20
C GLU A 199 -3.46 -9.77 21.75
N GLU A 200 -4.42 -8.97 21.33
CA GLU A 200 -5.71 -9.41 20.78
C GLU A 200 -5.72 -9.40 19.25
N ALA A 201 -4.58 -9.08 18.63
CA ALA A 201 -4.40 -9.04 17.18
C ALA A 201 -3.41 -10.11 16.71
N MET A 202 -3.56 -10.52 15.44
CA MET A 202 -2.59 -11.33 14.72
C MET A 202 -2.50 -10.83 13.28
N ALA A 203 -1.30 -10.87 12.69
CA ALA A 203 -1.07 -10.49 11.30
C ALA A 203 -0.46 -11.67 10.53
N PHE A 204 -0.84 -11.79 9.27
CA PHE A 204 -0.35 -12.78 8.32
C PHE A 204 0.19 -12.06 7.10
N GLY A 205 1.37 -12.43 6.65
CA GLY A 205 2.07 -11.86 5.50
C GLY A 205 3.27 -12.72 5.14
N ASP A 206 3.77 -12.59 3.91
CA ASP A 206 4.91 -13.33 3.36
C ASP A 206 6.23 -12.55 3.45
N GLY A 207 6.20 -11.30 3.85
CA GLY A 207 7.38 -10.46 3.91
C GLY A 207 7.22 -9.14 4.65
N GLY A 208 8.33 -8.59 4.99
CA GLY A 208 8.75 -7.37 5.49
C GLY A 208 7.93 -6.38 6.26
#